data_ca1b5ff8791f366426ce0a2baa895ae8
#
_entry.id   ca1b5ff8791f366426ce0a2baa895ae8
#
_cell.length_a   1.000
_cell.length_b   1.000
_cell.length_c   1.000
_cell.angle_alpha   90.00
_cell.angle_beta   90.00
_cell.angle_gamma   90.00
#
_symmetry.space_group_name_H-M   'P 1'
#
loop_
_entity.id
_entity.type
_entity.pdbx_description
1 polymer ?
#
loop_
_entity_poly.entity_id
_entity_poly.type
_entity_poly.pdbx_seq_one_letter_code
_entity_poly.pdbx_strand_id
1 'polypeptide(L)'
;MLTACSNAGCLKLQDTLMFKLLGTSAQQVFDYCRPCSLCDIGIKQHFGVCHNCWQQLPWLKQHITRNQQQVFVACHYQYPIDRIIQQFKYEQKLHHQRLLNGLLLQLKLPRVQAIVPMPISTDRLVERGFNQSLLLAKALAHNLNIPVWQPVQRLAQHSQKGFSRLERLEDIEQQFISNPSGKIRYRKVLIVDDVVTTGSSITALSQALEHIGCQQISSLCVAAA
;
A
#
# COMPACT_ATOMS: atom_id res chain seq x y z
N MET A 1 11.79 19.68 -37.78
CA MET A 1 13.24 19.43 -37.56
C MET A 1 13.40 18.48 -36.40
N LEU A 2 13.63 17.22 -36.70
CA LEU A 2 13.84 16.13 -35.70
C LEU A 2 15.36 16.04 -35.48
N THR A 3 15.85 16.44 -34.33
CA THR A 3 17.24 16.25 -33.93
C THR A 3 17.42 14.83 -33.42
N ALA A 4 18.20 14.05 -34.10
CA ALA A 4 18.59 12.68 -33.80
C ALA A 4 19.44 12.63 -32.52
N CYS A 5 19.02 11.85 -31.52
CA CYS A 5 19.85 11.47 -30.39
C CYS A 5 20.88 10.43 -30.82
N SER A 6 22.11 10.85 -31.04
CA SER A 6 23.28 10.00 -31.27
C SER A 6 23.91 9.66 -29.93
N ASN A 7 23.63 8.46 -29.37
CA ASN A 7 24.43 7.92 -28.29
C ASN A 7 24.62 6.40 -28.47
N ALA A 8 25.89 6.00 -28.60
CA ALA A 8 26.37 4.64 -28.83
C ALA A 8 26.00 3.61 -27.75
N GLY A 9 25.32 4.02 -26.67
CA GLY A 9 24.77 3.13 -25.64
C GLY A 9 23.44 2.47 -26.02
N CYS A 10 22.73 2.99 -27.02
CA CYS A 10 21.43 2.48 -27.44
C CYS A 10 21.54 1.20 -28.29
N LEU A 11 22.63 1.03 -29.04
CA LEU A 11 22.83 -0.12 -29.95
C LEU A 11 23.12 -1.44 -29.25
N LYS A 12 23.81 -1.44 -28.12
CA LYS A 12 24.05 -2.67 -27.31
C LYS A 12 22.82 -3.15 -26.52
N LEU A 13 21.83 -2.28 -26.29
CA LEU A 13 20.56 -2.66 -25.69
C LEU A 13 19.62 -3.38 -26.69
N GLN A 14 19.73 -3.10 -27.97
CA GLN A 14 18.85 -3.67 -28.99
C GLN A 14 19.02 -5.18 -29.15
N ASP A 15 20.25 -5.71 -29.07
CA ASP A 15 20.52 -7.14 -29.25
C ASP A 15 20.06 -7.97 -28.03
N THR A 16 20.13 -7.40 -26.81
CA THR A 16 19.63 -8.06 -25.59
C THR A 16 18.11 -7.95 -25.45
N LEU A 17 17.50 -6.88 -26.00
CA LEU A 17 16.04 -6.71 -26.02
C LEU A 17 15.35 -7.64 -27.03
N MET A 18 15.94 -7.88 -28.19
CA MET A 18 15.32 -8.73 -29.23
C MET A 18 15.13 -10.19 -28.77
N PHE A 19 16.03 -10.73 -27.96
CA PHE A 19 15.89 -12.10 -27.42
C PHE A 19 14.89 -12.22 -26.26
N LYS A 20 14.62 -11.13 -25.52
CA LYS A 20 13.60 -11.08 -24.45
C LYS A 20 12.19 -10.73 -24.94
N LEU A 21 12.04 -10.20 -26.15
CA LEU A 21 10.76 -9.72 -26.68
C LEU A 21 9.87 -10.82 -27.28
N LEU A 22 10.37 -12.03 -27.44
CA LEU A 22 9.58 -13.17 -27.93
C LEU A 22 8.52 -13.67 -26.93
N GLY A 23 8.41 -13.07 -25.73
CA GLY A 23 7.41 -13.40 -24.71
C GLY A 23 6.77 -12.21 -23.99
N THR A 24 7.14 -10.97 -24.34
CA THR A 24 6.58 -9.77 -23.68
C THR A 24 5.53 -9.10 -24.56
N SER A 25 4.37 -8.79 -23.97
CA SER A 25 3.31 -8.06 -24.67
C SER A 25 3.83 -6.66 -25.07
N ALA A 26 3.33 -6.12 -26.21
CA ALA A 26 3.65 -4.76 -26.67
C ALA A 26 3.49 -3.69 -25.58
N GLN A 27 2.58 -3.92 -24.64
CA GLN A 27 2.32 -3.08 -23.48
C GLN A 27 3.52 -3.00 -22.53
N GLN A 28 4.24 -4.11 -22.33
CA GLN A 28 5.42 -4.15 -21.44
C GLN A 28 6.60 -3.43 -22.07
N VAL A 29 6.76 -3.48 -23.40
CA VAL A 29 7.80 -2.73 -24.11
C VAL A 29 7.54 -1.22 -24.04
N PHE A 30 6.28 -0.81 -24.20
CA PHE A 30 5.86 0.58 -24.10
C PHE A 30 6.08 1.16 -22.71
N ASP A 31 5.87 0.36 -21.66
CA ASP A 31 6.12 0.76 -20.26
C ASP A 31 7.62 0.94 -19.98
N TYR A 32 8.50 0.20 -20.64
CA TYR A 32 9.96 0.35 -20.51
C TYR A 32 10.49 1.64 -21.13
N CYS A 33 9.82 2.19 -22.17
CA CYS A 33 10.23 3.42 -22.83
C CYS A 33 9.75 4.70 -22.13
N ARG A 34 8.92 4.60 -21.09
CA ARG A 34 8.44 5.78 -20.35
C ARG A 34 9.48 6.27 -19.35
N PRO A 35 9.62 7.60 -19.20
CA PRO A 35 10.53 8.16 -18.20
C PRO A 35 10.08 7.80 -16.78
N CYS A 36 11.01 7.90 -15.83
CA CYS A 36 10.79 7.71 -14.41
C CYS A 36 9.62 8.55 -13.90
N SER A 37 8.69 7.96 -13.14
CA SER A 37 7.52 8.67 -12.61
C SER A 37 7.84 9.65 -11.46
N LEU A 38 9.11 9.76 -11.04
CA LEU A 38 9.52 10.72 -10.01
C LEU A 38 10.40 11.85 -10.56
N CYS A 39 11.36 11.56 -11.44
CA CYS A 39 12.28 12.56 -11.95
C CYS A 39 12.11 12.90 -13.43
N ASP A 40 11.27 12.16 -14.16
CA ASP A 40 11.01 12.29 -15.60
C ASP A 40 12.25 12.19 -16.53
N ILE A 41 13.43 11.84 -15.97
CA ILE A 41 14.71 11.80 -16.70
C ILE A 41 15.15 10.34 -16.93
N GLY A 42 15.22 9.55 -15.88
CA GLY A 42 15.74 8.19 -15.93
C GLY A 42 14.75 7.18 -16.51
N ILE A 43 15.26 6.05 -17.00
CA ILE A 43 14.43 4.94 -17.50
C ILE A 43 13.81 4.20 -16.31
N LYS A 44 12.53 3.84 -16.42
CA LYS A 44 11.81 3.04 -15.41
C LYS A 44 12.46 1.65 -15.26
N GLN A 45 12.80 1.28 -14.04
CA GLN A 45 13.38 -0.01 -13.68
C GLN A 45 12.65 -0.67 -12.52
N HIS A 46 12.46 0.06 -11.41
CA HIS A 46 11.88 -0.45 -10.18
C HIS A 46 10.47 0.10 -9.98
N PHE A 47 9.44 -0.71 -10.26
CA PHE A 47 8.03 -0.34 -10.02
C PHE A 47 7.61 1.03 -10.57
N GLY A 48 8.18 1.42 -11.73
CA GLY A 48 7.86 2.67 -12.42
C GLY A 48 8.81 3.83 -12.13
N VAL A 49 9.87 3.63 -11.34
CA VAL A 49 10.91 4.62 -11.06
C VAL A 49 12.29 4.15 -11.53
N CYS A 50 13.21 5.07 -11.81
CA CYS A 50 14.59 4.74 -12.17
C CYS A 50 15.38 4.29 -10.92
N HIS A 51 16.55 3.69 -11.17
CA HIS A 51 17.41 3.17 -10.11
C HIS A 51 17.81 4.24 -9.08
N ASN A 52 18.22 5.43 -9.53
CA ASN A 52 18.62 6.51 -8.64
C ASN A 52 17.47 6.97 -7.73
N CYS A 53 16.27 7.20 -8.31
CA CYS A 53 15.09 7.57 -7.50
C CYS A 53 14.73 6.47 -6.51
N TRP A 54 14.83 5.18 -6.92
CA TRP A 54 14.58 4.06 -6.04
C TRP A 54 15.55 4.01 -4.85
N GLN A 55 16.83 4.23 -5.08
CA GLN A 55 17.84 4.25 -4.01
C GLN A 55 17.67 5.42 -3.04
N GLN A 56 17.21 6.57 -3.53
CA GLN A 56 17.04 7.81 -2.73
C GLN A 56 15.69 7.85 -1.98
N LEU A 57 14.85 6.81 -2.07
CA LEU A 57 13.63 6.76 -1.26
C LEU A 57 13.98 6.74 0.23
N PRO A 58 13.14 7.33 1.09
CA PRO A 58 13.38 7.40 2.54
C PRO A 58 13.10 6.03 3.21
N TRP A 59 13.91 5.04 2.89
CA TRP A 59 13.77 3.67 3.36
C TRP A 59 13.86 3.57 4.88
N LEU A 60 12.94 2.81 5.46
CA LEU A 60 12.96 2.39 6.86
C LEU A 60 13.19 0.88 6.96
N LYS A 61 12.41 0.09 6.21
CA LYS A 61 12.51 -1.38 6.07
C LYS A 61 12.64 -2.13 7.39
N GLN A 62 11.87 -1.76 8.38
CA GLN A 62 11.94 -2.37 9.71
C GLN A 62 10.58 -2.47 10.39
N HIS A 63 10.56 -3.12 11.54
CA HIS A 63 9.44 -3.12 12.45
C HIS A 63 9.52 -1.90 13.36
N ILE A 64 8.39 -1.24 13.53
CA ILE A 64 8.23 -0.21 14.55
C ILE A 64 7.12 -0.61 15.51
N THR A 65 7.21 -0.16 16.75
CA THR A 65 6.13 -0.33 17.73
C THR A 65 5.28 0.95 17.77
N ARG A 66 3.98 0.81 17.56
CA ARG A 66 2.98 1.86 17.72
C ARG A 66 1.80 1.32 18.50
N ASN A 67 1.44 2.00 19.59
CA ASN A 67 0.34 1.59 20.47
C ASN A 67 0.36 0.07 20.78
N GLN A 68 1.53 -0.43 21.24
CA GLN A 68 1.81 -1.83 21.56
C GLN A 68 1.72 -2.83 20.38
N GLN A 69 1.44 -2.35 19.16
CA GLN A 69 1.40 -3.17 17.96
C GLN A 69 2.71 -3.07 17.19
N GLN A 70 3.19 -4.21 16.70
CA GLN A 70 4.33 -4.26 15.79
C GLN A 70 3.86 -4.09 14.34
N VAL A 71 4.40 -3.09 13.67
CA VAL A 71 4.05 -2.74 12.29
C VAL A 71 5.28 -2.82 11.41
N PHE A 72 5.19 -3.58 10.32
CA PHE A 72 6.19 -3.56 9.26
C PHE A 72 6.05 -2.27 8.46
N VAL A 73 7.13 -1.54 8.25
CA VAL A 73 7.08 -0.27 7.54
C VAL A 73 8.19 -0.20 6.50
N ALA A 74 7.82 0.22 5.28
CA ALA A 74 8.78 0.32 4.18
C ALA A 74 9.59 1.61 4.22
N CYS A 75 8.97 2.75 4.48
CA CYS A 75 9.59 4.07 4.39
C CYS A 75 9.22 4.99 5.56
N HIS A 76 10.02 6.02 5.77
CA HIS A 76 9.60 7.20 6.53
C HIS A 76 8.55 8.00 5.75
N TYR A 77 7.60 8.63 6.45
CA TYR A 77 6.61 9.53 5.84
C TYR A 77 7.27 10.90 5.57
N GLN A 78 8.16 10.92 4.58
CA GLN A 78 8.95 12.06 4.14
C GLN A 78 8.93 12.14 2.61
N TYR A 79 9.37 13.28 2.07
CA TYR A 79 9.49 13.44 0.62
C TYR A 79 10.40 12.37 -0.01
N PRO A 80 10.02 11.77 -1.12
CA PRO A 80 8.81 12.01 -1.93
C PRO A 80 7.60 11.16 -1.55
N ILE A 81 7.70 10.26 -0.57
CA ILE A 81 6.68 9.26 -0.22
C ILE A 81 5.41 9.92 0.34
N ASP A 82 5.56 10.94 1.17
CA ASP A 82 4.45 11.73 1.70
C ASP A 82 3.60 12.34 0.56
N ARG A 83 4.26 12.95 -0.42
CA ARG A 83 3.61 13.56 -1.58
C ARG A 83 2.92 12.52 -2.46
N ILE A 84 3.57 11.39 -2.71
CA ILE A 84 3.01 10.27 -3.48
C ILE A 84 1.75 9.72 -2.82
N ILE A 85 1.79 9.51 -1.50
CA ILE A 85 0.63 9.01 -0.75
C ILE A 85 -0.51 10.03 -0.77
N GLN A 86 -0.23 11.33 -0.62
CA GLN A 86 -1.24 12.39 -0.73
C GLN A 86 -1.89 12.39 -2.12
N GLN A 87 -1.09 12.34 -3.18
CA GLN A 87 -1.59 12.29 -4.55
C GLN A 87 -2.43 11.05 -4.81
N PHE A 88 -2.01 9.91 -4.28
CA PHE A 88 -2.76 8.66 -4.37
C PHE A 88 -4.11 8.77 -3.63
N LYS A 89 -4.16 9.40 -2.44
CA LYS A 89 -5.37 9.55 -1.62
C LYS A 89 -6.37 10.57 -2.16
N TYR A 90 -5.89 11.72 -2.60
CA TYR A 90 -6.74 12.90 -2.82
C TYR A 90 -6.76 13.38 -4.28
N GLU A 91 -5.70 13.09 -5.05
CA GLU A 91 -5.63 13.47 -6.47
C GLU A 91 -5.94 12.29 -7.39
N GLN A 92 -6.37 11.14 -6.85
CA GLN A 92 -6.73 9.91 -7.56
C GLN A 92 -5.64 9.43 -8.55
N LYS A 93 -4.36 9.74 -8.27
CA LYS A 93 -3.23 9.30 -9.10
C LYS A 93 -2.93 7.82 -8.88
N LEU A 94 -3.80 6.95 -9.38
CA LEU A 94 -3.75 5.50 -9.18
C LEU A 94 -2.48 4.84 -9.74
N HIS A 95 -1.77 5.49 -10.67
CA HIS A 95 -0.51 4.98 -11.18
C HIS A 95 0.59 4.83 -10.11
N HIS A 96 0.47 5.56 -8.98
CA HIS A 96 1.35 5.41 -7.83
C HIS A 96 1.18 4.06 -7.11
N GLN A 97 0.05 3.37 -7.30
CA GLN A 97 -0.18 2.04 -6.72
C GLN A 97 0.97 1.07 -7.00
N ARG A 98 1.51 1.09 -8.24
CA ARG A 98 2.62 0.22 -8.63
C ARG A 98 3.86 0.45 -7.76
N LEU A 99 4.23 1.71 -7.55
CA LEU A 99 5.36 2.08 -6.69
C LEU A 99 5.09 1.71 -5.24
N LEU A 100 3.94 2.13 -4.67
CA LEU A 100 3.59 1.87 -3.28
C LEU A 100 3.55 0.37 -2.97
N ASN A 101 2.99 -0.46 -3.88
CA ASN A 101 3.01 -1.90 -3.73
C ASN A 101 4.44 -2.48 -3.83
N GLY A 102 5.26 -1.93 -4.72
CA GLY A 102 6.68 -2.30 -4.83
C GLY A 102 7.47 -2.06 -3.55
N LEU A 103 7.16 -0.98 -2.80
CA LEU A 103 7.76 -0.70 -1.49
C LEU A 103 7.40 -1.78 -0.47
N LEU A 104 6.13 -2.18 -0.41
CA LEU A 104 5.66 -3.22 0.50
C LEU A 104 6.32 -4.58 0.22
N LEU A 105 6.55 -4.91 -1.04
CA LEU A 105 7.21 -6.14 -1.46
C LEU A 105 8.70 -6.21 -1.10
N GLN A 106 9.32 -5.08 -0.70
CA GLN A 106 10.72 -5.09 -0.21
C GLN A 106 10.85 -5.59 1.23
N LEU A 107 9.74 -5.74 1.93
CA LEU A 107 9.73 -6.18 3.32
C LEU A 107 9.66 -7.70 3.40
N LYS A 108 10.34 -8.27 4.40
CA LYS A 108 10.24 -9.69 4.70
C LYS A 108 8.94 -9.97 5.45
N LEU A 109 7.91 -10.32 4.71
CA LEU A 109 6.56 -10.53 5.25
C LEU A 109 6.44 -11.89 5.96
N PRO A 110 5.61 -11.96 7.02
CA PRO A 110 5.29 -13.22 7.67
C PRO A 110 4.41 -14.09 6.78
N ARG A 111 4.39 -15.41 7.03
CA ARG A 111 3.46 -16.32 6.36
C ARG A 111 2.06 -16.11 6.92
N VAL A 112 1.15 -15.65 6.09
CA VAL A 112 -0.26 -15.36 6.43
C VAL A 112 -1.22 -16.09 5.49
N GLN A 113 -2.47 -16.23 5.91
CA GLN A 113 -3.51 -16.92 5.16
C GLN A 113 -4.36 -15.94 4.33
N ALA A 114 -4.46 -14.69 4.77
CA ALA A 114 -5.22 -13.65 4.07
C ALA A 114 -4.66 -12.26 4.37
N ILE A 115 -4.96 -11.32 3.47
CA ILE A 115 -4.67 -9.90 3.66
C ILE A 115 -5.98 -9.18 4.01
N VAL A 116 -5.92 -8.37 5.07
CA VAL A 116 -7.03 -7.53 5.53
C VAL A 116 -6.69 -6.08 5.25
N PRO A 117 -7.35 -5.42 4.28
CA PRO A 117 -7.18 -3.98 4.08
C PRO A 117 -7.76 -3.21 5.25
N MET A 118 -7.12 -2.11 5.66
CA MET A 118 -7.71 -1.18 6.61
C MET A 118 -9.05 -0.67 6.09
N PRO A 119 -10.17 -0.89 6.82
CA PRO A 119 -11.47 -0.42 6.38
C PRO A 119 -11.54 1.11 6.39
N ILE A 120 -12.20 1.66 5.38
CA ILE A 120 -12.48 3.09 5.26
C ILE A 120 -13.92 3.38 5.69
N SER A 121 -14.19 4.55 6.31
CA SER A 121 -15.56 4.98 6.60
C SER A 121 -16.30 5.35 5.32
N THR A 122 -17.63 5.25 5.35
CA THR A 122 -18.49 5.59 4.21
C THR A 122 -18.25 7.02 3.73
N ASP A 123 -18.12 7.98 4.65
CA ASP A 123 -17.89 9.39 4.31
C ASP A 123 -16.59 9.59 3.53
N ARG A 124 -15.50 8.97 4.00
CA ARG A 124 -14.22 9.01 3.30
C ARG A 124 -14.24 8.24 1.98
N LEU A 125 -15.05 7.19 1.89
CA LEU A 125 -15.22 6.45 0.64
C LEU A 125 -15.95 7.30 -0.40
N VAL A 126 -16.98 8.05 0.00
CA VAL A 126 -17.69 9.01 -0.86
C VAL A 126 -16.75 10.14 -1.29
N GLU A 127 -15.98 10.71 -0.36
CA GLU A 127 -15.01 11.79 -0.64
C GLU A 127 -13.91 11.36 -1.63
N ARG A 128 -13.36 10.15 -1.46
CA ARG A 128 -12.18 9.68 -2.22
C ARG A 128 -12.53 8.83 -3.43
N GLY A 129 -13.72 8.25 -3.47
CA GLY A 129 -14.19 7.34 -4.51
C GLY A 129 -13.65 5.89 -4.39
N PHE A 130 -12.66 5.64 -3.52
CA PHE A 130 -12.05 4.32 -3.35
C PHE A 130 -11.36 4.16 -1.99
N ASN A 131 -11.10 2.89 -1.61
CA ASN A 131 -10.29 2.56 -0.44
C ASN A 131 -8.84 2.26 -0.88
N GLN A 132 -7.91 3.12 -0.44
CA GLN A 132 -6.47 3.03 -0.75
C GLN A 132 -5.87 1.72 -0.27
N SER A 133 -6.14 1.37 0.98
CA SER A 133 -5.62 0.15 1.61
C SER A 133 -6.13 -1.10 0.91
N LEU A 134 -7.38 -1.07 0.37
CA LEU A 134 -7.93 -2.17 -0.44
C LEU A 134 -7.20 -2.32 -1.77
N LEU A 135 -6.85 -1.21 -2.45
CA LEU A 135 -6.08 -1.28 -3.69
C LEU A 135 -4.68 -1.86 -3.45
N LEU A 136 -4.01 -1.42 -2.38
CA LEU A 136 -2.71 -1.97 -1.99
C LEU A 136 -2.82 -3.46 -1.62
N ALA A 137 -3.83 -3.81 -0.83
CA ALA A 137 -4.08 -5.19 -0.41
C ALA A 137 -4.34 -6.12 -1.61
N LYS A 138 -5.15 -5.70 -2.60
CA LYS A 138 -5.41 -6.47 -3.82
C LYS A 138 -4.13 -6.72 -4.63
N ALA A 139 -3.31 -5.68 -4.82
CA ALA A 139 -2.06 -5.80 -5.56
C ALA A 139 -1.06 -6.71 -4.83
N LEU A 140 -0.94 -6.58 -3.51
CA LEU A 140 -0.08 -7.43 -2.68
C LEU A 140 -0.58 -8.89 -2.66
N ALA A 141 -1.89 -9.10 -2.52
CA ALA A 141 -2.53 -10.42 -2.52
C ALA A 141 -2.28 -11.17 -3.83
N HIS A 142 -2.37 -10.47 -4.96
CA HIS A 142 -2.05 -11.05 -6.27
C HIS A 142 -0.57 -11.49 -6.34
N ASN A 143 0.37 -10.67 -5.87
CA ASN A 143 1.80 -11.01 -5.89
C ASN A 143 2.14 -12.18 -4.94
N LEU A 144 1.44 -12.30 -3.82
CA LEU A 144 1.69 -13.33 -2.81
C LEU A 144 0.82 -14.59 -3.02
N ASN A 145 -0.11 -14.56 -3.97
CA ASN A 145 -1.09 -15.61 -4.23
C ASN A 145 -1.91 -16.01 -2.97
N ILE A 146 -2.40 -15.01 -2.25
CA ILE A 146 -3.26 -15.17 -1.06
C ILE A 146 -4.51 -14.29 -1.18
N PRO A 147 -5.64 -14.66 -0.56
CA PRO A 147 -6.88 -13.91 -0.69
C PRO A 147 -6.88 -12.57 0.08
N VAL A 148 -7.66 -11.62 -0.41
CA VAL A 148 -8.09 -10.45 0.34
C VAL A 148 -9.35 -10.80 1.12
N TRP A 149 -9.35 -10.49 2.42
CA TRP A 149 -10.46 -10.76 3.32
C TRP A 149 -10.92 -9.47 4.00
N GLN A 150 -12.21 -9.19 3.95
CA GLN A 150 -12.83 -7.97 4.51
C GLN A 150 -13.91 -8.38 5.52
N PRO A 151 -13.53 -8.89 6.71
CA PRO A 151 -14.49 -9.42 7.69
C PRO A 151 -15.15 -8.33 8.51
N VAL A 152 -14.65 -7.10 8.47
CA VAL A 152 -15.14 -5.99 9.28
C VAL A 152 -15.34 -4.75 8.42
N GLN A 153 -16.28 -3.91 8.82
CA GLN A 153 -16.55 -2.61 8.22
C GLN A 153 -16.29 -1.52 9.26
N ARG A 154 -15.84 -0.37 8.81
CA ARG A 154 -15.69 0.80 9.67
C ARG A 154 -17.01 1.55 9.72
N LEU A 155 -17.46 1.84 10.94
CA LEU A 155 -18.63 2.70 11.15
C LEU A 155 -18.35 4.14 10.66
N ALA A 156 -19.39 4.80 10.15
CA ALA A 156 -19.33 6.23 9.90
C ALA A 156 -19.09 6.95 11.24
N GLN A 157 -18.03 7.73 11.31
CA GLN A 157 -17.85 8.65 12.43
C GLN A 157 -18.87 9.77 12.24
N HIS A 158 -20.01 9.70 12.93
CA HIS A 158 -20.83 10.88 13.08
C HIS A 158 -19.97 11.96 13.74
N SER A 159 -19.83 13.11 13.10
CA SER A 159 -19.12 14.27 13.62
C SER A 159 -19.92 14.83 14.80
N GLN A 160 -19.80 14.18 15.95
CA GLN A 160 -20.38 14.66 17.19
C GLN A 160 -19.43 15.70 17.77
N LYS A 161 -19.65 16.94 17.40
CA LYS A 161 -19.13 18.10 18.11
C LYS A 161 -19.73 18.07 19.51
N GLY A 162 -18.97 17.60 20.50
CA GLY A 162 -19.41 17.67 21.90
C GLY A 162 -18.92 16.57 22.86
N PHE A 163 -18.27 15.51 22.41
CA PHE A 163 -17.84 14.42 23.30
C PHE A 163 -16.57 14.73 24.11
N SER A 164 -16.60 14.29 25.38
CA SER A 164 -15.47 14.33 26.30
C SER A 164 -14.32 13.40 25.88
N ARG A 165 -13.14 13.60 26.46
CA ARG A 165 -11.94 12.79 26.17
C ARG A 165 -12.11 11.29 26.51
N LEU A 166 -12.95 10.96 27.47
CA LEU A 166 -13.26 9.58 27.88
C LEU A 166 -14.17 8.87 26.86
N GLU A 167 -15.21 9.54 26.38
CA GLU A 167 -16.09 9.01 25.35
C GLU A 167 -15.37 8.76 24.02
N ARG A 168 -14.30 9.52 23.72
CA ARG A 168 -13.44 9.27 22.54
C ARG A 168 -12.60 8.00 22.66
N LEU A 169 -12.28 7.54 23.87
CA LEU A 169 -11.55 6.29 24.09
C LEU A 169 -12.45 5.07 23.96
N GLU A 170 -13.69 5.14 24.44
CA GLU A 170 -14.71 4.10 24.24
C GLU A 170 -15.15 3.99 22.76
N ASP A 171 -15.19 5.10 22.04
CA ASP A 171 -15.51 5.16 20.62
C ASP A 171 -14.43 4.48 19.73
N ILE A 172 -13.20 4.33 20.22
CA ILE A 172 -12.12 3.62 19.49
C ILE A 172 -12.43 2.12 19.39
N GLU A 173 -13.00 1.52 20.41
CA GLU A 173 -13.36 0.09 20.43
C GLU A 173 -14.56 -0.24 19.53
N GLN A 174 -15.46 0.72 19.30
CA GLN A 174 -16.65 0.54 18.46
C GLN A 174 -16.46 0.95 16.99
N GLN A 175 -15.24 1.29 16.56
CA GLN A 175 -15.00 1.76 15.18
C GLN A 175 -15.26 0.70 14.10
N PHE A 176 -15.26 -0.57 14.45
CA PHE A 176 -15.39 -1.67 13.50
C PHE A 176 -16.51 -2.62 13.88
N ILE A 177 -17.35 -2.94 12.90
CA ILE A 177 -18.39 -3.97 13.05
C ILE A 177 -17.98 -5.19 12.23
N SER A 178 -18.13 -6.38 12.82
CA SER A 178 -17.94 -7.63 12.11
C SER A 178 -19.04 -7.81 11.07
N ASN A 179 -18.65 -8.21 9.85
CA ASN A 179 -19.58 -8.60 8.81
C ASN A 179 -19.84 -10.11 8.90
N PRO A 180 -21.00 -10.56 9.39
CA PRO A 180 -21.27 -11.97 9.66
C PRO A 180 -21.41 -12.85 8.41
N SER A 181 -21.40 -12.27 7.21
CA SER A 181 -21.71 -12.97 5.95
C SER A 181 -20.64 -13.96 5.48
N GLY A 182 -19.47 -14.03 6.11
CA GLY A 182 -18.36 -14.90 5.68
C GLY A 182 -18.27 -16.20 6.48
N LYS A 183 -18.48 -17.36 5.83
CA LYS A 183 -18.26 -18.69 6.41
C LYS A 183 -16.77 -19.00 6.66
N ILE A 184 -15.86 -18.30 5.96
CA ILE A 184 -14.42 -18.56 6.02
C ILE A 184 -13.80 -17.63 7.05
N ARG A 185 -13.06 -18.22 8.00
CA ARG A 185 -12.31 -17.49 9.03
C ARG A 185 -10.83 -17.84 8.91
N TYR A 186 -10.01 -16.81 8.80
CA TYR A 186 -8.54 -16.97 8.78
C TYR A 186 -7.96 -16.69 10.17
N ARG A 187 -7.00 -17.53 10.60
CA ARG A 187 -6.33 -17.37 11.90
C ARG A 187 -5.07 -16.51 11.83
N LYS A 188 -4.43 -16.46 10.66
CA LYS A 188 -3.19 -15.72 10.42
C LYS A 188 -3.42 -14.69 9.33
N VAL A 189 -3.43 -13.42 9.69
CA VAL A 189 -3.79 -12.34 8.77
C VAL A 189 -2.76 -11.21 8.78
N LEU A 190 -2.70 -10.48 7.67
CA LEU A 190 -1.87 -9.30 7.50
C LEU A 190 -2.76 -8.08 7.25
N ILE A 191 -2.79 -7.15 8.19
CA ILE A 191 -3.43 -5.85 7.99
C ILE A 191 -2.55 -5.02 7.05
N VAL A 192 -3.15 -4.38 6.06
CA VAL A 192 -2.44 -3.47 5.14
C VAL A 192 -3.05 -2.09 5.23
N ASP A 193 -2.18 -1.09 5.43
CA ASP A 193 -2.56 0.33 5.40
C ASP A 193 -1.49 1.14 4.66
N ASP A 194 -1.78 2.40 4.35
CA ASP A 194 -0.83 3.27 3.68
C ASP A 194 0.12 3.98 4.65
N VAL A 195 -0.37 4.55 5.76
CA VAL A 195 0.43 5.30 6.73
C VAL A 195 0.05 4.92 8.16
N VAL A 196 1.04 4.57 8.97
CA VAL A 196 0.88 4.47 10.40
C VAL A 196 1.37 5.75 11.08
N THR A 197 0.52 6.31 11.94
CA THR A 197 0.85 7.44 12.83
C THR A 197 0.91 6.95 14.27
N THR A 198 -0.16 7.04 15.02
CA THR A 198 -0.27 6.55 16.41
C THR A 198 -0.45 5.03 16.51
N GLY A 199 -0.96 4.39 15.45
CA GLY A 199 -1.30 2.97 15.44
C GLY A 199 -2.71 2.64 15.97
N SER A 200 -3.49 3.63 16.43
CA SER A 200 -4.81 3.41 17.03
C SER A 200 -5.77 2.64 16.12
N SER A 201 -5.82 2.96 14.81
CA SER A 201 -6.67 2.25 13.85
C SER A 201 -6.23 0.79 13.67
N ILE A 202 -4.93 0.52 13.71
CA ILE A 202 -4.38 -0.85 13.62
C ILE A 202 -4.76 -1.63 14.87
N THR A 203 -4.62 -1.03 16.05
CA THR A 203 -5.00 -1.65 17.32
C THR A 203 -6.49 -2.00 17.37
N ALA A 204 -7.37 -1.05 17.04
CA ALA A 204 -8.80 -1.27 17.01
C ALA A 204 -9.21 -2.36 16.00
N LEU A 205 -8.59 -2.37 14.79
CA LEU A 205 -8.85 -3.43 13.81
C LEU A 205 -8.32 -4.79 14.30
N SER A 206 -7.16 -4.83 14.97
CA SER A 206 -6.61 -6.06 15.53
C SER A 206 -7.54 -6.66 16.57
N GLN A 207 -8.06 -5.86 17.50
CA GLN A 207 -9.04 -6.29 18.49
C GLN A 207 -10.32 -6.85 17.84
N ALA A 208 -10.86 -6.16 16.82
CA ALA A 208 -12.03 -6.65 16.10
C ALA A 208 -11.75 -7.98 15.38
N LEU A 209 -10.54 -8.18 14.84
CA LEU A 209 -10.12 -9.43 14.21
C LEU A 209 -9.92 -10.56 15.23
N GLU A 210 -9.38 -10.27 16.43
CA GLU A 210 -9.26 -11.22 17.53
C GLU A 210 -10.63 -11.73 17.98
N HIS A 211 -11.61 -10.84 18.14
CA HIS A 211 -12.99 -11.20 18.48
C HIS A 211 -13.65 -12.16 17.49
N ILE A 212 -13.29 -12.11 16.21
CA ILE A 212 -13.80 -13.05 15.20
C ILE A 212 -12.92 -14.30 15.02
N GLY A 213 -11.86 -14.46 15.85
CA GLY A 213 -11.05 -15.67 15.96
C GLY A 213 -9.70 -15.65 15.26
N CYS A 214 -9.18 -14.50 14.86
CA CYS A 214 -7.80 -14.37 14.42
C CYS A 214 -6.83 -14.57 15.59
N GLN A 215 -5.74 -15.31 15.37
CA GLN A 215 -4.76 -15.67 16.40
C GLN A 215 -3.40 -15.01 16.18
N GLN A 216 -3.04 -14.76 14.93
CA GLN A 216 -1.81 -14.09 14.54
C GLN A 216 -2.15 -12.96 13.59
N ILE A 217 -1.99 -11.75 14.07
CA ILE A 217 -2.27 -10.53 13.32
C ILE A 217 -0.94 -9.80 13.17
N SER A 218 -0.57 -9.52 11.94
CA SER A 218 0.59 -8.69 11.60
C SER A 218 0.09 -7.47 10.84
N SER A 219 0.83 -6.38 10.91
CA SER A 219 0.44 -5.13 10.25
C SER A 219 1.55 -4.62 9.35
N LEU A 220 1.17 -4.07 8.20
CA LEU A 220 2.05 -3.61 7.15
C LEU A 220 1.61 -2.23 6.66
N CYS A 221 2.51 -1.26 6.66
CA CYS A 221 2.28 0.07 6.14
C CYS A 221 3.36 0.50 5.15
N VAL A 222 2.98 1.35 4.21
CA VAL A 222 3.94 1.95 3.28
C VAL A 222 4.88 2.89 4.03
N ALA A 223 4.33 3.73 4.90
CA ALA A 223 5.13 4.72 5.62
C ALA A 223 4.71 4.89 7.09
N ALA A 224 5.67 5.36 7.90
CA ALA A 224 5.46 5.79 9.27
C ALA A 224 5.70 7.30 9.39
N ALA A 225 4.76 7.98 10.07
CA ALA A 225 4.86 9.38 10.47
C ALA A 225 5.23 9.51 11.96
#